data_a9b45c40f7db6cfa922393bb838a0628
#
_entry.id   a9b45c40f7db6cfa922393bb838a0628
#
_cell.length_a   1.000
_cell.length_b   1.000
_cell.length_c   1.000
_cell.angle_alpha   90.00
_cell.angle_beta   90.00
_cell.angle_gamma   90.00
#
_symmetry.space_group_name_H-M   'P 1'
#
loop_
_entity.id
_entity.type
_entity.pdbx_description
1 polymer ?
#
loop_
_entity_poly.entity_id
_entity_poly.type
_entity_poly.pdbx_seq_one_letter_code
_entity_poly.pdbx_strand_id
1 'polypeptide(L)'
;MKNRILEQICSVALKRSFKLDAKQKRSLQNMRECKTTRYGGRVVQCTKCGTIATVYNYCNQRGCPICYKANQKRWEDKVLTSVLNVNHFHLVISIPQVFTGVWLRNKKDFMNAFFECVKRAINNISKYYGITPGCIAVFQTHGKGMSYKPHMHCVLSDGGLTGNGDWMPLGTISYTRITDVIKEYLVKELQRKHIQDIPEQKDINDREWNVYATYYQGNVQKIIGYLAHAAKGVVINLYQELVENEEKGTFSYIERHAGKETRIELDKELFVSRYMNHIPVPHTVTVRNYGLYSNQYSDKLEKLQKIFPLEIEMEEAECVDHCPICHAAMEIIMTLERMKKFLHMKYCVR
;
A
#
# COMPACT_ATOMS: atom_id res chain seq x y z
N MET A 1 26.23 -4.53 -0.41
CA MET A 1 25.42 -5.56 -1.11
C MET A 1 23.95 -5.15 -1.36
N LYS A 2 23.26 -4.50 -0.41
CA LYS A 2 21.81 -4.15 -0.53
C LYS A 2 21.46 -3.23 -1.72
N ASN A 3 22.35 -2.36 -2.19
CA ASN A 3 22.05 -1.46 -3.32
C ASN A 3 22.25 -2.07 -4.70
N ARG A 4 22.99 -3.19 -4.83
CA ARG A 4 23.34 -3.76 -6.16
C ARG A 4 22.11 -4.14 -6.99
N ILE A 5 21.15 -4.86 -6.41
CA ILE A 5 19.94 -5.30 -7.15
C ILE A 5 19.09 -4.10 -7.58
N LEU A 6 18.91 -3.10 -6.70
CA LEU A 6 18.16 -1.89 -7.05
C LEU A 6 18.90 -1.09 -8.13
N GLU A 7 20.24 -1.00 -8.07
CA GLU A 7 21.07 -0.36 -9.13
C GLU A 7 20.91 -1.08 -10.47
N GLN A 8 20.85 -2.39 -10.49
CA GLN A 8 20.62 -3.15 -11.71
C GLN A 8 19.22 -2.95 -12.28
N ILE A 9 18.17 -2.96 -11.43
CA ILE A 9 16.82 -2.61 -11.85
C ILE A 9 16.82 -1.21 -12.45
N CYS A 10 17.52 -0.24 -11.82
CA CYS A 10 17.66 1.11 -12.33
C CYS A 10 18.40 1.16 -13.68
N SER A 11 19.49 0.40 -13.83
CA SER A 11 20.26 0.37 -15.07
C SER A 11 19.44 -0.17 -16.24
N VAL A 12 18.65 -1.23 -16.02
CA VAL A 12 17.72 -1.77 -17.03
C VAL A 12 16.63 -0.76 -17.36
N ALA A 13 16.00 -0.17 -16.34
CA ALA A 13 14.88 0.76 -16.50
C ALA A 13 15.26 2.09 -17.16
N LEU A 14 16.53 2.50 -17.09
CA LEU A 14 17.05 3.74 -17.68
C LEU A 14 17.62 3.56 -19.08
N LYS A 15 17.68 2.35 -19.62
CA LYS A 15 18.05 2.13 -21.02
C LYS A 15 17.10 2.88 -21.95
N ARG A 16 17.61 3.40 -23.08
CA ARG A 16 16.80 4.13 -24.06
C ARG A 16 15.66 3.29 -24.66
N SER A 17 15.83 1.98 -24.74
CA SER A 17 14.81 1.03 -25.20
C SER A 17 13.65 0.86 -24.24
N PHE A 18 13.79 1.25 -22.97
CA PHE A 18 12.80 1.01 -21.93
C PHE A 18 11.82 2.20 -21.80
N LYS A 19 10.54 1.97 -22.08
CA LYS A 19 9.51 3.01 -22.08
C LYS A 19 8.90 3.21 -20.68
N LEU A 20 9.58 3.97 -19.81
CA LEU A 20 8.99 4.49 -18.58
C LEU A 20 8.52 5.92 -18.77
N ASP A 21 7.36 6.27 -18.22
CA ASP A 21 6.92 7.65 -18.12
C ASP A 21 7.75 8.45 -17.09
N ALA A 22 7.62 9.78 -17.12
CA ALA A 22 8.39 10.66 -16.22
C ALA A 22 8.11 10.41 -14.73
N LYS A 23 6.88 9.98 -14.39
CA LYS A 23 6.49 9.69 -12.99
C LYS A 23 7.09 8.37 -12.52
N GLN A 24 7.10 7.36 -13.38
CA GLN A 24 7.75 6.07 -13.10
C GLN A 24 9.26 6.24 -12.92
N LYS A 25 9.92 7.00 -13.80
CA LYS A 25 11.35 7.36 -13.67
C LYS A 25 11.62 8.06 -12.33
N ARG A 26 10.75 9.00 -11.95
CA ARG A 26 10.87 9.70 -10.66
C ARG A 26 10.68 8.75 -9.47
N SER A 27 9.74 7.80 -9.53
CA SER A 27 9.57 6.80 -8.48
C SER A 27 10.81 5.95 -8.30
N LEU A 28 11.39 5.49 -9.40
CA LEU A 28 12.61 4.68 -9.41
C LEU A 28 13.80 5.47 -8.84
N GLN A 29 13.97 6.73 -9.26
CA GLN A 29 15.02 7.61 -8.75
C GLN A 29 14.85 7.86 -7.23
N ASN A 30 13.61 8.05 -6.75
CA ASN A 30 13.33 8.19 -5.32
C ASN A 30 13.80 6.96 -4.53
N MET A 31 13.50 5.76 -5.04
CA MET A 31 13.90 4.51 -4.39
C MET A 31 15.43 4.32 -4.41
N ARG A 32 16.08 4.59 -5.53
CA ARG A 32 17.54 4.54 -5.68
C ARG A 32 18.27 5.44 -4.68
N GLU A 33 17.75 6.64 -4.47
CA GLU A 33 18.36 7.65 -3.60
C GLU A 33 17.83 7.59 -2.15
N CYS A 34 17.05 6.55 -1.80
CA CYS A 34 16.56 6.36 -0.45
C CYS A 34 17.70 6.17 0.55
N LYS A 35 17.63 6.84 1.70
CA LYS A 35 18.70 6.86 2.71
C LYS A 35 20.05 7.38 2.17
N THR A 36 20.01 8.44 1.39
CA THR A 36 21.19 9.18 0.95
C THR A 36 21.07 10.66 1.34
N THR A 37 22.15 11.42 1.12
CA THR A 37 22.22 12.87 1.35
C THR A 37 21.09 13.65 0.67
N ARG A 38 20.52 13.13 -0.42
CA ARG A 38 19.42 13.79 -1.14
C ARG A 38 18.19 14.06 -0.25
N TYR A 39 17.93 13.20 0.70
CA TYR A 39 16.78 13.36 1.60
C TYR A 39 17.13 14.04 2.92
N GLY A 40 18.39 14.51 3.06
CA GLY A 40 18.89 15.05 4.33
C GLY A 40 19.03 13.93 5.37
N GLY A 41 19.17 14.33 6.62
CA GLY A 41 19.36 13.38 7.70
C GLY A 41 19.74 14.08 9.00
N ARG A 42 20.41 13.34 9.84
CA ARG A 42 20.94 13.82 11.12
C ARG A 42 22.27 13.15 11.43
N VAL A 43 23.13 13.87 12.09
CA VAL A 43 24.33 13.33 12.73
C VAL A 43 23.97 13.07 14.19
N VAL A 44 24.23 11.88 14.66
CA VAL A 44 23.88 11.42 16.00
C VAL A 44 25.13 10.96 16.73
N GLN A 45 25.16 11.15 18.05
CA GLN A 45 26.26 10.74 18.92
C GLN A 45 25.72 9.82 20.03
N CYS A 46 26.43 8.73 20.26
CA CYS A 46 26.10 7.81 21.34
C CYS A 46 26.35 8.44 22.71
N THR A 47 25.35 8.39 23.58
CA THR A 47 25.42 8.91 24.96
C THR A 47 26.39 8.12 25.86
N LYS A 48 26.70 6.86 25.50
CA LYS A 48 27.55 5.97 26.31
C LYS A 48 28.99 5.88 25.82
N CYS A 49 29.21 5.64 24.53
CA CYS A 49 30.56 5.39 23.99
C CYS A 49 31.07 6.51 23.07
N GLY A 50 30.29 7.59 22.86
CA GLY A 50 30.71 8.73 22.05
C GLY A 50 30.74 8.49 20.53
N THR A 51 30.36 7.27 20.06
CA THR A 51 30.36 6.94 18.64
C THR A 51 29.46 7.90 17.86
N ILE A 52 29.98 8.48 16.78
CA ILE A 52 29.22 9.36 15.89
C ILE A 52 28.78 8.58 14.66
N ALA A 53 27.52 8.76 14.24
CA ALA A 53 26.96 8.17 13.04
C ALA A 53 26.08 9.17 12.26
N THR A 54 25.96 8.95 10.96
CA THR A 54 25.03 9.72 10.12
C THR A 54 23.83 8.86 9.74
N VAL A 55 22.65 9.37 10.03
CA VAL A 55 21.37 8.72 9.72
C VAL A 55 20.64 9.54 8.67
N TYR A 56 20.47 8.96 7.47
CA TYR A 56 19.79 9.62 6.38
C TYR A 56 18.29 9.34 6.40
N ASN A 57 17.50 10.31 5.95
CA ASN A 57 16.05 10.22 5.86
C ASN A 57 15.58 9.27 4.74
N TYR A 58 14.35 8.78 4.89
CA TYR A 58 13.69 7.91 3.93
C TYR A 58 13.08 8.70 2.76
N CYS A 59 12.99 8.06 1.59
CA CYS A 59 12.33 8.65 0.41
C CYS A 59 10.81 8.67 0.52
N ASN A 60 10.23 7.83 1.36
CA ASN A 60 8.79 7.61 1.54
C ASN A 60 8.04 7.21 0.24
N GLN A 61 8.78 6.79 -0.80
CA GLN A 61 8.17 6.23 -2.00
C GLN A 61 7.50 4.90 -1.68
N ARG A 62 6.22 4.75 -2.02
CA ARG A 62 5.50 3.48 -1.87
C ARG A 62 6.17 2.40 -2.72
N GLY A 63 6.30 1.20 -2.15
CA GLY A 63 7.01 0.10 -2.79
C GLY A 63 8.53 0.19 -2.72
N CYS A 64 9.09 1.19 -2.03
CA CYS A 64 10.53 1.27 -1.83
C CYS A 64 11.03 0.10 -0.96
N PRO A 65 11.94 -0.75 -1.46
CA PRO A 65 12.41 -1.92 -0.72
C PRO A 65 13.28 -1.56 0.49
N ILE A 66 13.74 -0.31 0.58
CA ILE A 66 14.61 0.17 1.67
C ILE A 66 13.77 0.65 2.86
N CYS A 67 12.70 1.41 2.61
CA CYS A 67 11.95 2.08 3.69
C CYS A 67 10.51 1.56 3.89
N TYR A 68 10.09 0.48 3.21
CA TYR A 68 8.71 0.02 3.28
C TYR A 68 8.28 -0.38 4.70
N LYS A 69 9.14 -1.06 5.47
CA LYS A 69 8.83 -1.47 6.85
C LYS A 69 8.56 -0.26 7.75
N ALA A 70 9.43 0.76 7.69
CA ALA A 70 9.23 2.01 8.44
C ALA A 70 7.98 2.76 7.98
N ASN A 71 7.63 2.69 6.69
CA ASN A 71 6.39 3.26 6.17
C ASN A 71 5.15 2.48 6.62
N GLN A 72 5.24 1.15 6.74
CA GLN A 72 4.18 0.30 7.28
C GLN A 72 3.90 0.66 8.73
N LYS A 73 4.93 0.65 9.59
CA LYS A 73 4.79 0.97 11.02
C LYS A 73 4.18 2.35 11.22
N ARG A 74 4.72 3.40 10.60
CA ARG A 74 4.16 4.76 10.71
C ARG A 74 2.73 4.88 10.21
N TRP A 75 2.36 4.13 9.18
CA TRP A 75 0.98 4.12 8.68
C TRP A 75 0.06 3.38 9.64
N GLU A 76 0.50 2.25 10.17
CA GLU A 76 -0.21 1.45 11.18
C GLU A 76 -0.49 2.29 12.42
N ASP A 77 0.54 2.89 13.01
CA ASP A 77 0.43 3.74 14.21
C ASP A 77 -0.57 4.89 13.97
N LYS A 78 -0.45 5.56 12.81
CA LYS A 78 -1.40 6.61 12.45
C LYS A 78 -2.84 6.11 12.31
N VAL A 79 -3.06 4.93 11.76
CA VAL A 79 -4.41 4.40 11.56
C VAL A 79 -5.01 3.95 12.89
N LEU A 80 -4.22 3.35 13.76
CA LEU A 80 -4.67 2.93 15.09
C LEU A 80 -5.22 4.10 15.91
N THR A 81 -4.69 5.32 15.76
CA THR A 81 -5.27 6.52 16.40
C THR A 81 -6.59 6.97 15.79
N SER A 82 -7.02 6.40 14.67
CA SER A 82 -8.18 6.82 13.87
C SER A 82 -9.24 5.74 13.70
N VAL A 83 -9.15 4.64 14.45
CA VAL A 83 -10.13 3.55 14.43
C VAL A 83 -10.74 3.33 15.80
N LEU A 84 -11.82 2.55 15.85
CA LEU A 84 -12.48 2.15 17.08
C LEU A 84 -11.95 0.80 17.56
N ASN A 85 -11.89 0.59 18.86
CA ASN A 85 -11.62 -0.70 19.47
C ASN A 85 -12.89 -1.56 19.50
N VAL A 86 -13.33 -1.96 18.32
CA VAL A 86 -14.47 -2.86 18.08
C VAL A 86 -14.04 -4.02 17.20
N ASN A 87 -14.88 -5.02 17.07
CA ASN A 87 -14.64 -6.08 16.10
C ASN A 87 -14.69 -5.54 14.66
N HIS A 88 -14.00 -6.20 13.75
CA HIS A 88 -13.95 -5.80 12.36
C HIS A 88 -14.08 -6.99 11.42
N PHE A 89 -14.61 -6.74 10.23
CA PHE A 89 -14.51 -7.63 9.09
C PHE A 89 -13.37 -7.18 8.19
N HIS A 90 -12.49 -8.11 7.83
CA HIS A 90 -11.53 -7.91 6.75
C HIS A 90 -12.12 -8.48 5.47
N LEU A 91 -12.44 -7.61 4.54
CA LEU A 91 -12.97 -7.97 3.23
C LEU A 91 -11.85 -7.95 2.20
N VAL A 92 -11.78 -8.97 1.38
CA VAL A 92 -10.97 -8.98 0.15
C VAL A 92 -11.91 -9.05 -1.04
N ILE A 93 -11.97 -7.98 -1.82
CA ILE A 93 -12.82 -7.87 -2.99
C ILE A 93 -11.94 -8.03 -4.22
N SER A 94 -12.03 -9.19 -4.84
CA SER A 94 -11.29 -9.52 -6.06
C SER A 94 -12.22 -9.42 -7.27
N ILE A 95 -11.68 -8.88 -8.36
CA ILE A 95 -12.39 -8.77 -9.64
C ILE A 95 -11.86 -9.81 -10.63
N PRO A 96 -12.66 -10.24 -11.61
CA PRO A 96 -12.22 -11.20 -12.62
C PRO A 96 -10.97 -10.76 -13.38
N GLN A 97 -10.12 -11.72 -13.72
CA GLN A 97 -8.85 -11.46 -14.39
C GLN A 97 -9.01 -10.79 -15.78
N VAL A 98 -10.18 -10.93 -16.39
CA VAL A 98 -10.53 -10.28 -17.67
C VAL A 98 -10.37 -8.75 -17.60
N PHE A 99 -10.48 -8.13 -16.42
CA PHE A 99 -10.25 -6.70 -16.22
C PHE A 99 -8.77 -6.30 -16.13
N THR A 100 -7.83 -7.26 -16.08
CA THR A 100 -6.40 -6.95 -15.93
C THR A 100 -5.87 -6.05 -17.04
N GLY A 101 -6.25 -6.31 -18.29
CA GLY A 101 -5.87 -5.48 -19.42
C GLY A 101 -6.41 -4.05 -19.34
N VAL A 102 -7.67 -3.91 -18.94
CA VAL A 102 -8.31 -2.60 -18.73
C VAL A 102 -7.58 -1.81 -17.65
N TRP A 103 -7.28 -2.45 -16.51
CA TRP A 103 -6.53 -1.83 -15.44
C TRP A 103 -5.12 -1.39 -15.87
N LEU A 104 -4.37 -2.24 -16.57
CA LEU A 104 -3.00 -1.93 -17.02
C LEU A 104 -2.95 -0.68 -17.89
N ARG A 105 -3.95 -0.49 -18.77
CA ARG A 105 -4.04 0.68 -19.66
C ARG A 105 -4.57 1.93 -18.95
N ASN A 106 -5.42 1.75 -17.91
CA ASN A 106 -6.18 2.85 -17.29
C ASN A 106 -6.02 2.89 -15.77
N LYS A 107 -4.81 2.70 -15.24
CA LYS A 107 -4.53 2.43 -13.81
C LYS A 107 -5.24 3.37 -12.84
N LYS A 108 -5.16 4.69 -13.06
CA LYS A 108 -5.74 5.71 -12.18
C LYS A 108 -7.27 5.67 -12.22
N ASP A 109 -7.85 5.68 -13.42
CA ASP A 109 -9.30 5.75 -13.58
C ASP A 109 -9.98 4.45 -13.19
N PHE A 110 -9.36 3.31 -13.49
CA PHE A 110 -9.80 2.00 -13.02
C PHE A 110 -9.82 1.92 -11.49
N MET A 111 -8.73 2.33 -10.84
CA MET A 111 -8.65 2.36 -9.39
C MET A 111 -9.73 3.27 -8.78
N ASN A 112 -9.94 4.46 -9.36
CA ASN A 112 -10.98 5.38 -8.91
C ASN A 112 -12.39 4.80 -9.11
N ALA A 113 -12.67 4.14 -10.23
CA ALA A 113 -13.93 3.45 -10.48
C ALA A 113 -14.17 2.36 -9.42
N PHE A 114 -13.14 1.58 -9.12
CA PHE A 114 -13.27 0.52 -8.12
C PHE A 114 -13.50 1.07 -6.71
N PHE A 115 -12.85 2.15 -6.31
CA PHE A 115 -13.14 2.85 -5.05
C PHE A 115 -14.57 3.37 -4.97
N GLU A 116 -15.14 3.88 -6.07
CA GLU A 116 -16.55 4.30 -6.09
C GLU A 116 -17.51 3.11 -5.94
N CYS A 117 -17.17 1.95 -6.51
CA CYS A 117 -17.96 0.73 -6.28
C CYS A 117 -17.93 0.29 -4.82
N VAL A 118 -16.76 0.32 -4.17
CA VAL A 118 -16.64 0.02 -2.75
C VAL A 118 -17.45 1.01 -1.91
N LYS A 119 -17.37 2.32 -2.20
CA LYS A 119 -18.20 3.34 -1.55
C LYS A 119 -19.69 3.03 -1.65
N ARG A 120 -20.16 2.62 -2.84
CA ARG A 120 -21.56 2.22 -3.06
C ARG A 120 -21.94 0.97 -2.25
N ALA A 121 -21.05 0.00 -2.17
CA ALA A 121 -21.26 -1.20 -1.37
C ALA A 121 -21.39 -0.86 0.14
N ILE A 122 -20.52 -0.01 0.67
CA ILE A 122 -20.62 0.47 2.06
C ILE A 122 -21.90 1.26 2.30
N ASN A 123 -22.30 2.14 1.38
CA ASN A 123 -23.56 2.87 1.47
C ASN A 123 -24.78 1.95 1.39
N ASN A 124 -24.70 0.86 0.63
CA ASN A 124 -25.76 -0.16 0.57
C ASN A 124 -25.90 -0.88 1.91
N ILE A 125 -24.76 -1.26 2.54
CA ILE A 125 -24.74 -1.82 3.90
C ILE A 125 -25.36 -0.83 4.87
N SER A 126 -24.94 0.45 4.83
CA SER A 126 -25.46 1.50 5.70
C SER A 126 -26.99 1.63 5.62
N LYS A 127 -27.52 1.66 4.40
CA LYS A 127 -28.97 1.75 4.18
C LYS A 127 -29.73 0.51 4.66
N TYR A 128 -29.18 -0.66 4.40
CA TYR A 128 -29.85 -1.91 4.74
C TYR A 128 -29.95 -2.13 6.26
N TYR A 129 -28.88 -1.81 6.99
CA TYR A 129 -28.83 -1.99 8.44
C TYR A 129 -29.23 -0.74 9.22
N GLY A 130 -29.47 0.41 8.56
CA GLY A 130 -29.80 1.67 9.22
C GLY A 130 -28.68 2.29 10.04
N ILE A 131 -27.41 2.00 9.69
CA ILE A 131 -26.23 2.43 10.44
C ILE A 131 -25.18 3.09 9.53
N THR A 132 -24.25 3.80 10.14
CA THR A 132 -23.03 4.30 9.46
C THR A 132 -21.83 3.55 10.01
N PRO A 133 -21.31 2.52 9.33
CA PRO A 133 -20.11 1.81 9.75
C PRO A 133 -18.85 2.61 9.38
N GLY A 134 -17.71 2.27 10.00
CA GLY A 134 -16.39 2.73 9.59
C GLY A 134 -15.75 1.75 8.61
N CYS A 135 -15.15 2.26 7.52
CA CYS A 135 -14.44 1.41 6.58
C CYS A 135 -13.15 2.07 6.08
N ILE A 136 -12.06 1.29 6.06
CA ILE A 136 -10.79 1.64 5.42
C ILE A 136 -10.60 0.71 4.23
N ALA A 137 -10.47 1.26 3.03
CA ALA A 137 -10.26 0.51 1.79
C ALA A 137 -8.86 0.78 1.23
N VAL A 138 -8.14 -0.28 0.88
CA VAL A 138 -6.78 -0.26 0.33
C VAL A 138 -6.76 -0.99 -1.01
N PHE A 139 -6.39 -0.29 -2.07
CA PHE A 139 -6.21 -0.88 -3.38
C PHE A 139 -4.83 -1.54 -3.49
N GLN A 140 -4.82 -2.81 -3.88
CA GLN A 140 -3.61 -3.59 -4.15
C GLN A 140 -3.64 -4.13 -5.58
N THR A 141 -2.46 -4.22 -6.22
CA THR A 141 -2.33 -4.53 -7.65
C THR A 141 -1.86 -5.93 -7.93
N HIS A 142 -1.38 -6.64 -6.91
CA HIS A 142 -0.74 -7.95 -7.05
C HIS A 142 -1.27 -8.96 -6.04
N GLY A 143 -1.28 -10.21 -6.42
CA GLY A 143 -1.45 -11.33 -5.50
C GLY A 143 -0.12 -11.72 -4.83
N LYS A 144 0.05 -12.98 -4.48
CA LYS A 144 1.35 -13.51 -4.09
C LYS A 144 2.28 -13.47 -5.30
N GLY A 145 3.47 -12.88 -5.13
CA GLY A 145 4.38 -12.64 -6.24
C GLY A 145 4.01 -11.39 -7.07
N MET A 146 4.46 -11.34 -8.32
CA MET A 146 4.24 -10.22 -9.24
C MET A 146 3.11 -10.47 -10.25
N SER A 147 2.17 -11.37 -9.96
CA SER A 147 1.00 -11.57 -10.80
C SER A 147 0.08 -10.35 -10.74
N TYR A 148 -0.44 -9.93 -11.90
CA TYR A 148 -1.40 -8.83 -11.96
C TYR A 148 -2.76 -9.29 -11.42
N LYS A 149 -3.09 -8.83 -10.22
CA LYS A 149 -4.35 -9.13 -9.55
C LYS A 149 -4.86 -7.89 -8.81
N PRO A 150 -5.47 -6.93 -9.52
CA PRO A 150 -6.06 -5.77 -8.86
C PRO A 150 -7.22 -6.21 -7.96
N HIS A 151 -7.14 -5.83 -6.68
CA HIS A 151 -8.14 -6.17 -5.67
C HIS A 151 -8.16 -5.12 -4.56
N MET A 152 -9.20 -5.16 -3.73
CA MET A 152 -9.37 -4.23 -2.62
C MET A 152 -9.37 -4.99 -1.31
N HIS A 153 -8.56 -4.53 -0.35
CA HIS A 153 -8.68 -4.89 1.05
C HIS A 153 -9.50 -3.84 1.76
N CYS A 154 -10.55 -4.25 2.47
CA CYS A 154 -11.35 -3.35 3.29
C CYS A 154 -11.37 -3.85 4.72
N VAL A 155 -11.19 -2.95 5.68
CA VAL A 155 -11.44 -3.19 7.10
C VAL A 155 -12.70 -2.44 7.46
N LEU A 156 -13.78 -3.19 7.72
CA LEU A 156 -15.12 -2.69 8.03
C LEU A 156 -15.43 -2.93 9.51
N SER A 157 -15.85 -1.91 10.25
CA SER A 157 -16.27 -2.08 11.64
C SER A 157 -17.49 -3.02 11.74
N ASP A 158 -17.48 -3.92 12.73
CA ASP A 158 -18.64 -4.73 13.08
C ASP A 158 -19.63 -3.89 13.89
N GLY A 159 -20.27 -2.97 13.20
CA GLY A 159 -21.23 -2.05 13.73
C GLY A 159 -21.05 -0.62 13.21
N GLY A 160 -21.95 0.24 13.60
CA GLY A 160 -21.97 1.64 13.22
C GLY A 160 -22.94 2.48 14.02
N LEU A 161 -22.93 3.77 13.77
CA LEU A 161 -23.89 4.71 14.35
C LEU A 161 -25.23 4.62 13.66
N THR A 162 -26.29 4.49 14.45
CA THR A 162 -27.69 4.69 14.00
C THR A 162 -27.96 6.19 13.73
N GLY A 163 -29.11 6.49 13.15
CA GLY A 163 -29.57 7.86 12.98
C GLY A 163 -29.73 8.63 14.31
N ASN A 164 -30.01 7.92 15.40
CA ASN A 164 -30.17 8.49 16.75
C ASN A 164 -28.83 8.70 17.48
N GLY A 165 -27.73 8.21 16.90
CA GLY A 165 -26.40 8.33 17.50
C GLY A 165 -25.98 7.16 18.41
N ASP A 166 -26.78 6.09 18.46
CA ASP A 166 -26.47 4.88 19.21
C ASP A 166 -25.56 3.95 18.41
N TRP A 167 -24.73 3.16 19.09
CA TRP A 167 -23.95 2.11 18.45
C TRP A 167 -24.77 0.85 18.25
N MET A 168 -24.84 0.34 17.04
CA MET A 168 -25.50 -0.91 16.73
C MET A 168 -24.51 -1.87 16.04
N PRO A 169 -24.29 -3.09 16.58
CA PRO A 169 -23.45 -4.10 15.94
C PRO A 169 -24.10 -4.67 14.68
N LEU A 170 -23.27 -5.07 13.70
CA LEU A 170 -23.72 -5.73 12.47
C LEU A 170 -23.92 -7.24 12.67
N GLY A 171 -23.00 -7.88 13.40
CA GLY A 171 -22.94 -9.32 13.60
C GLY A 171 -22.63 -10.12 12.35
N THR A 172 -23.27 -9.86 11.24
CA THR A 172 -23.04 -10.53 9.95
C THR A 172 -23.13 -9.56 8.78
N ILE A 173 -22.46 -9.89 7.68
CA ILE A 173 -22.55 -9.13 6.42
C ILE A 173 -22.84 -10.07 5.26
N SER A 174 -23.66 -9.60 4.32
CA SER A 174 -23.98 -10.35 3.11
C SER A 174 -22.91 -10.10 2.03
N TYR A 175 -22.11 -11.12 1.73
CA TYR A 175 -21.09 -11.08 0.67
C TYR A 175 -21.70 -10.97 -0.72
N THR A 176 -22.81 -11.68 -0.95
CA THR A 176 -23.55 -11.62 -2.23
C THR A 176 -23.99 -10.19 -2.52
N ARG A 177 -24.56 -9.50 -1.55
CA ARG A 177 -24.98 -8.09 -1.68
C ARG A 177 -23.81 -7.16 -2.05
N ILE A 178 -22.62 -7.35 -1.45
CA ILE A 178 -21.42 -6.60 -1.79
C ILE A 178 -21.00 -6.93 -3.23
N THR A 179 -20.97 -8.21 -3.57
CA THR A 179 -20.58 -8.68 -4.90
C THR A 179 -21.50 -8.12 -5.97
N ASP A 180 -22.82 -8.14 -5.76
CA ASP A 180 -23.81 -7.66 -6.71
C ASP A 180 -23.67 -6.16 -6.98
N VAL A 181 -23.43 -5.37 -5.92
CA VAL A 181 -23.15 -3.94 -6.07
C VAL A 181 -21.87 -3.70 -6.87
N ILE A 182 -20.79 -4.44 -6.60
CA ILE A 182 -19.53 -4.29 -7.35
C ILE A 182 -19.73 -4.67 -8.82
N LYS A 183 -20.39 -5.79 -9.10
CA LYS A 183 -20.72 -6.23 -10.46
C LYS A 183 -21.53 -5.20 -11.22
N GLU A 184 -22.59 -4.71 -10.61
CA GLU A 184 -23.51 -3.75 -11.23
C GLU A 184 -22.81 -2.44 -11.58
N TYR A 185 -21.97 -1.93 -10.68
CA TYR A 185 -21.43 -0.57 -10.81
C TYR A 185 -20.05 -0.49 -11.43
N LEU A 186 -19.21 -1.55 -11.43
CA LEU A 186 -17.85 -1.43 -11.97
C LEU A 186 -17.86 -1.06 -13.46
N VAL A 187 -18.64 -1.75 -14.27
CA VAL A 187 -18.76 -1.46 -15.70
C VAL A 187 -19.30 -0.06 -15.93
N LYS A 188 -20.37 0.32 -15.23
CA LYS A 188 -20.99 1.65 -15.30
C LYS A 188 -19.98 2.77 -14.96
N GLU A 189 -19.18 2.56 -13.91
CA GLU A 189 -18.16 3.54 -13.49
C GLU A 189 -16.99 3.63 -14.50
N LEU A 190 -16.60 2.51 -15.10
CA LEU A 190 -15.58 2.49 -16.16
C LEU A 190 -16.10 3.22 -17.41
N GLN A 191 -17.33 2.97 -17.82
CA GLN A 191 -17.98 3.67 -18.95
C GLN A 191 -18.10 5.18 -18.69
N ARG A 192 -18.51 5.57 -17.46
CA ARG A 192 -18.59 7.00 -17.08
C ARG A 192 -17.24 7.71 -17.13
N LYS A 193 -16.14 6.96 -17.03
CA LYS A 193 -14.77 7.47 -17.18
C LYS A 193 -14.25 7.38 -18.61
N HIS A 194 -15.13 7.07 -19.58
CA HIS A 194 -14.79 6.92 -20.99
C HIS A 194 -13.69 5.89 -21.26
N ILE A 195 -13.59 4.87 -20.42
CA ILE A 195 -12.62 3.78 -20.62
C ILE A 195 -13.11 2.91 -21.78
N GLN A 196 -12.21 2.69 -22.73
CA GLN A 196 -12.43 1.78 -23.86
C GLN A 196 -12.03 0.35 -23.49
N ASP A 197 -12.34 -0.60 -24.36
CA ASP A 197 -11.97 -2.01 -24.23
C ASP A 197 -12.44 -2.68 -22.92
N ILE A 198 -13.62 -2.28 -22.44
CA ILE A 198 -14.27 -2.96 -21.32
C ILE A 198 -14.72 -4.34 -21.81
N PRO A 199 -14.49 -5.43 -21.04
CA PRO A 199 -14.94 -6.77 -21.41
C PRO A 199 -16.45 -6.81 -21.67
N GLU A 200 -16.88 -7.68 -22.56
CA GLU A 200 -18.31 -7.89 -22.85
C GLU A 200 -19.03 -8.42 -21.60
N GLN A 201 -20.32 -8.10 -21.48
CA GLN A 201 -21.13 -8.50 -20.31
C GLN A 201 -21.17 -10.01 -20.12
N LYS A 202 -21.12 -10.80 -21.21
CA LYS A 202 -21.03 -12.24 -21.17
C LYS A 202 -19.77 -12.71 -20.46
N ASP A 203 -18.61 -12.18 -20.85
CA ASP A 203 -17.31 -12.55 -20.23
C ASP A 203 -17.24 -12.15 -18.76
N ILE A 204 -17.94 -11.08 -18.37
CA ILE A 204 -18.01 -10.61 -16.99
C ILE A 204 -18.89 -11.52 -16.15
N ASN A 205 -20.03 -11.96 -16.67
CA ASN A 205 -21.00 -12.79 -15.94
C ASN A 205 -20.50 -14.22 -15.73
N ASP A 206 -19.78 -14.78 -16.70
CA ASP A 206 -19.26 -16.15 -16.68
C ASP A 206 -18.03 -16.31 -15.77
N ARG A 207 -17.55 -15.25 -15.13
CA ARG A 207 -16.35 -15.27 -14.28
C ARG A 207 -16.68 -15.13 -12.80
N GLU A 208 -15.83 -15.75 -11.99
CA GLU A 208 -15.96 -15.63 -10.55
C GLU A 208 -15.59 -14.24 -10.04
N TRP A 209 -16.51 -13.68 -9.27
CA TRP A 209 -16.30 -12.49 -8.46
C TRP A 209 -16.16 -12.93 -7.01
N ASN A 210 -14.99 -12.72 -6.45
CA ASN A 210 -14.72 -13.20 -5.10
C ASN A 210 -14.72 -12.06 -4.10
N VAL A 211 -15.74 -12.04 -3.23
CA VAL A 211 -15.71 -11.29 -1.99
C VAL A 211 -15.53 -12.29 -0.85
N TYR A 212 -14.41 -12.17 -0.20
CA TYR A 212 -14.04 -12.99 0.94
C TYR A 212 -13.96 -12.13 2.19
N ALA A 213 -14.44 -12.63 3.32
CA ALA A 213 -14.31 -11.92 4.58
C ALA A 213 -13.82 -12.84 5.69
N THR A 214 -12.96 -12.26 6.53
CA THR A 214 -12.53 -12.84 7.80
C THR A 214 -12.99 -11.92 8.92
N TYR A 215 -13.60 -12.50 9.94
CA TYR A 215 -14.01 -11.78 11.13
C TYR A 215 -12.87 -11.74 12.14
N TYR A 216 -12.57 -10.55 12.65
CA TYR A 216 -11.54 -10.31 13.65
C TYR A 216 -12.19 -9.82 14.94
N GLN A 217 -12.15 -10.68 15.97
CA GLN A 217 -12.69 -10.39 17.29
C GLN A 217 -11.59 -9.83 18.20
N GLY A 218 -11.84 -8.64 18.76
CA GLY A 218 -11.04 -8.06 19.84
C GLY A 218 -9.56 -7.76 19.53
N ASN A 219 -9.14 -7.74 18.25
CA ASN A 219 -7.74 -7.50 17.89
C ASN A 219 -7.61 -6.57 16.70
N VAL A 220 -7.90 -5.29 16.96
CA VAL A 220 -7.83 -4.25 15.92
C VAL A 220 -6.38 -4.01 15.47
N GLN A 221 -5.37 -4.13 16.34
CA GLN A 221 -3.97 -3.98 15.98
C GLN A 221 -3.57 -5.00 14.92
N LYS A 222 -3.95 -6.27 15.10
CA LYS A 222 -3.61 -7.34 14.16
C LYS A 222 -4.18 -7.09 12.75
N ILE A 223 -5.45 -6.67 12.67
CA ILE A 223 -6.08 -6.41 11.36
C ILE A 223 -5.50 -5.17 10.71
N ILE A 224 -5.19 -4.12 11.45
CA ILE A 224 -4.56 -2.90 10.93
C ILE A 224 -3.11 -3.18 10.51
N GLY A 225 -2.35 -3.97 11.27
CA GLY A 225 -1.01 -4.44 10.87
C GLY A 225 -1.05 -5.22 9.55
N TYR A 226 -2.03 -6.11 9.37
CA TYR A 226 -2.25 -6.79 8.10
C TYR A 226 -2.59 -5.81 6.96
N LEU A 227 -3.47 -4.85 7.23
CA LEU A 227 -3.84 -3.83 6.23
C LEU A 227 -2.67 -2.92 5.87
N ALA A 228 -1.74 -2.66 6.82
CA ALA A 228 -0.52 -1.90 6.57
C ALA A 228 0.39 -2.58 5.52
N HIS A 229 0.42 -3.91 5.51
CA HIS A 229 1.09 -4.67 4.46
C HIS A 229 0.49 -4.39 3.08
N ALA A 230 -0.82 -4.40 2.94
CA ALA A 230 -1.48 -4.06 1.68
C ALA A 230 -1.27 -2.58 1.30
N ALA A 231 -1.30 -1.67 2.29
CA ALA A 231 -1.20 -0.23 2.08
C ALA A 231 0.22 0.25 1.74
N LYS A 232 1.24 -0.30 2.36
CA LYS A 232 2.63 0.19 2.33
C LYS A 232 3.68 -0.88 2.02
N GLY A 233 3.26 -2.14 1.81
CA GLY A 233 4.16 -3.24 1.48
C GLY A 233 4.85 -3.10 0.14
N VAL A 234 5.73 -4.03 -0.12
CA VAL A 234 6.41 -4.22 -1.41
C VAL A 234 5.82 -5.41 -2.14
N VAL A 235 5.88 -5.39 -3.46
CA VAL A 235 5.39 -6.48 -4.33
C VAL A 235 6.22 -7.73 -4.13
N ILE A 236 7.52 -7.54 -4.01
CA ILE A 236 8.53 -8.56 -3.78
C ILE A 236 9.65 -7.97 -2.92
N ASN A 237 10.17 -8.76 -2.01
CA ASN A 237 11.35 -8.35 -1.23
C ASN A 237 12.61 -8.56 -2.07
N LEU A 238 13.02 -7.50 -2.78
CA LEU A 238 14.16 -7.53 -3.70
C LEU A 238 15.47 -8.05 -3.06
N TYR A 239 15.61 -7.93 -1.74
CA TYR A 239 16.84 -8.29 -1.05
C TYR A 239 16.87 -9.72 -0.52
N GLN A 240 15.72 -10.35 -0.39
CA GLN A 240 15.57 -11.70 0.16
C GLN A 240 15.10 -12.71 -0.88
N GLU A 241 14.33 -12.25 -1.87
CA GLU A 241 13.61 -13.15 -2.77
C GLU A 241 14.13 -13.08 -4.20
N LEU A 242 14.85 -12.00 -4.59
CA LEU A 242 15.34 -11.82 -5.95
C LEU A 242 16.77 -12.33 -6.11
N VAL A 243 16.97 -13.22 -7.08
CA VAL A 243 18.26 -13.73 -7.48
C VAL A 243 18.55 -13.33 -8.93
N GLU A 244 19.70 -12.73 -9.17
CA GLU A 244 20.19 -12.40 -10.50
C GLU A 244 21.00 -13.53 -11.09
N ASN A 245 20.76 -13.84 -12.36
CA ASN A 245 21.63 -14.66 -13.19
C ASN A 245 22.26 -13.75 -14.27
N GLU A 246 23.52 -13.40 -14.08
CA GLU A 246 24.25 -12.51 -15.00
C GLU A 246 24.49 -13.16 -16.35
N GLU A 247 24.83 -14.47 -16.39
CA GLU A 247 25.12 -15.20 -17.61
C GLU A 247 23.91 -15.29 -18.53
N LYS A 248 22.73 -15.54 -17.95
CA LYS A 248 21.46 -15.61 -18.70
C LYS A 248 20.81 -14.25 -18.92
N GLY A 249 21.24 -13.20 -18.23
CA GLY A 249 20.58 -11.90 -18.26
C GLY A 249 19.18 -11.89 -17.62
N THR A 250 18.93 -12.75 -16.63
CA THR A 250 17.62 -12.95 -16.02
C THR A 250 17.60 -12.58 -14.54
N PHE A 251 16.38 -12.34 -14.02
CA PHE A 251 16.05 -12.33 -12.60
C PHE A 251 15.15 -13.51 -12.29
N SER A 252 15.38 -14.16 -11.14
CA SER A 252 14.48 -15.21 -10.63
C SER A 252 14.01 -14.92 -9.23
N TYR A 253 12.79 -15.33 -8.91
CA TYR A 253 12.17 -15.22 -7.58
C TYR A 253 11.23 -16.40 -7.33
N ILE A 254 10.84 -16.60 -6.07
CA ILE A 254 9.90 -17.65 -5.68
C ILE A 254 8.49 -17.08 -5.57
N GLU A 255 7.57 -17.62 -6.34
CA GLU A 255 6.14 -17.37 -6.21
C GLU A 255 5.49 -18.47 -5.36
N ARG A 256 4.72 -18.06 -4.35
CA ARG A 256 4.02 -18.98 -3.45
C ARG A 256 2.52 -18.96 -3.74
N HIS A 257 2.00 -20.04 -4.27
CA HIS A 257 0.56 -20.18 -4.54
C HIS A 257 0.03 -21.47 -3.93
N ALA A 258 -1.03 -21.37 -3.10
CA ALA A 258 -1.70 -22.52 -2.46
C ALA A 258 -0.75 -23.52 -1.77
N GLY A 259 0.30 -23.01 -1.10
CA GLY A 259 1.30 -23.84 -0.42
C GLY A 259 2.41 -24.38 -1.33
N LYS A 260 2.30 -24.22 -2.66
CA LYS A 260 3.31 -24.63 -3.62
C LYS A 260 4.26 -23.45 -3.92
N GLU A 261 5.54 -23.71 -3.88
CA GLU A 261 6.59 -22.78 -4.32
C GLU A 261 6.96 -23.07 -5.78
N THR A 262 6.98 -22.02 -6.58
CA THR A 262 7.40 -22.09 -7.99
C THR A 262 8.46 -21.03 -8.23
N ARG A 263 9.61 -21.42 -8.75
CA ARG A 263 10.64 -20.49 -9.19
C ARG A 263 10.22 -19.88 -10.52
N ILE A 264 10.10 -18.57 -10.56
CA ILE A 264 9.83 -17.80 -11.77
C ILE A 264 11.15 -17.18 -12.23
N GLU A 265 11.54 -17.41 -13.47
CA GLU A 265 12.69 -16.78 -14.11
C GLU A 265 12.21 -15.91 -15.27
N LEU A 266 12.66 -14.66 -15.32
CA LEU A 266 12.25 -13.65 -16.29
C LEU A 266 13.46 -12.90 -16.81
N ASP A 267 13.44 -12.54 -18.09
CA ASP A 267 14.39 -11.56 -18.62
C ASP A 267 14.36 -10.28 -17.79
N LYS A 268 15.52 -9.65 -17.60
CA LYS A 268 15.64 -8.44 -16.75
C LYS A 268 14.67 -7.34 -17.16
N GLU A 269 14.45 -7.15 -18.46
CA GLU A 269 13.52 -6.12 -18.96
C GLU A 269 12.07 -6.46 -18.63
N LEU A 270 11.66 -7.71 -18.81
CA LEU A 270 10.31 -8.18 -18.47
C LEU A 270 10.06 -8.09 -16.97
N PHE A 271 11.04 -8.49 -16.14
CA PHE A 271 10.95 -8.35 -14.69
C PHE A 271 10.75 -6.89 -14.27
N VAL A 272 11.60 -5.97 -14.78
CA VAL A 272 11.53 -4.56 -14.45
C VAL A 272 10.21 -3.95 -14.92
N SER A 273 9.70 -4.33 -16.08
CA SER A 273 8.40 -3.91 -16.58
C SER A 273 7.26 -4.31 -15.63
N ARG A 274 7.21 -5.57 -15.21
CA ARG A 274 6.23 -6.06 -14.25
C ARG A 274 6.35 -5.34 -12.91
N TYR A 275 7.55 -5.25 -12.36
CA TYR A 275 7.81 -4.57 -11.09
C TYR A 275 7.33 -3.11 -11.11
N MET A 276 7.70 -2.36 -12.14
CA MET A 276 7.31 -0.95 -12.28
C MET A 276 5.81 -0.75 -12.48
N ASN A 277 5.12 -1.74 -13.04
CA ASN A 277 3.66 -1.69 -13.17
C ASN A 277 2.93 -1.73 -11.81
N HIS A 278 3.54 -2.34 -10.80
CA HIS A 278 3.00 -2.41 -9.45
C HIS A 278 3.40 -1.21 -8.57
N ILE A 279 4.45 -0.48 -8.94
CA ILE A 279 4.89 0.68 -8.17
C ILE A 279 3.95 1.86 -8.44
N PRO A 280 3.20 2.34 -7.45
CA PRO A 280 2.36 3.52 -7.63
C PRO A 280 3.20 4.74 -7.91
N VAL A 281 2.78 5.53 -8.90
CA VAL A 281 3.42 6.82 -9.15
C VAL A 281 3.20 7.79 -7.98
N PRO A 282 4.07 8.79 -7.79
CA PRO A 282 3.92 9.77 -6.71
C PRO A 282 2.53 10.41 -6.71
N HIS A 283 1.98 10.65 -5.52
CA HIS A 283 0.65 11.26 -5.29
C HIS A 283 -0.55 10.40 -5.71
N THR A 284 -0.38 9.10 -5.91
CA THR A 284 -1.50 8.18 -6.11
C THR A 284 -2.16 7.83 -4.78
N VAL A 285 -3.44 8.14 -4.63
CA VAL A 285 -4.23 7.80 -3.45
C VAL A 285 -4.73 6.37 -3.58
N THR A 286 -4.14 5.46 -2.82
CA THR A 286 -4.44 4.03 -2.84
C THR A 286 -5.12 3.54 -1.57
N VAL A 287 -5.45 4.45 -0.66
CA VAL A 287 -6.21 4.20 0.58
C VAL A 287 -7.31 5.23 0.67
N ARG A 288 -8.53 4.80 0.96
CA ARG A 288 -9.67 5.68 1.22
C ARG A 288 -10.44 5.23 2.45
N ASN A 289 -10.93 6.20 3.20
CA ASN A 289 -11.75 5.99 4.37
C ASN A 289 -13.20 6.35 4.07
N TYR A 290 -14.13 5.55 4.59
CA TYR A 290 -15.57 5.72 4.39
C TYR A 290 -16.32 5.65 5.72
N GLY A 291 -17.54 6.18 5.73
CA GLY A 291 -18.39 6.20 6.91
C GLY A 291 -17.70 6.85 8.09
N LEU A 292 -17.77 6.25 9.27
CA LEU A 292 -17.21 6.78 10.52
C LEU A 292 -15.70 7.07 10.45
N TYR A 293 -14.95 6.36 9.60
CA TYR A 293 -13.51 6.58 9.46
C TYR A 293 -13.14 7.67 8.45
N SER A 294 -14.14 8.33 7.84
CA SER A 294 -13.91 9.50 6.97
C SER A 294 -13.87 10.79 7.78
N ASN A 295 -13.17 11.80 7.24
CA ASN A 295 -13.04 13.11 7.90
C ASN A 295 -14.40 13.79 8.20
N GLN A 296 -15.45 13.44 7.44
CA GLN A 296 -16.80 13.96 7.66
C GLN A 296 -17.37 13.60 9.04
N TYR A 297 -16.87 12.52 9.64
CA TYR A 297 -17.37 12.00 10.92
C TYR A 297 -16.36 12.13 12.07
N SER A 298 -15.33 12.97 11.93
CA SER A 298 -14.25 13.13 12.92
C SER A 298 -14.78 13.34 14.35
N ASP A 299 -15.73 14.27 14.53
CA ASP A 299 -16.29 14.59 15.86
C ASP A 299 -17.08 13.42 16.47
N LYS A 300 -17.79 12.67 15.62
CA LYS A 300 -18.54 11.49 16.07
C LYS A 300 -17.58 10.34 16.40
N LEU A 301 -16.53 10.19 15.59
CA LEU A 301 -15.48 9.20 15.83
C LEU A 301 -14.76 9.45 17.15
N GLU A 302 -14.39 10.70 17.46
CA GLU A 302 -13.75 11.05 18.71
C GLU A 302 -14.62 10.74 19.93
N LYS A 303 -15.93 10.98 19.85
CA LYS A 303 -16.89 10.60 20.91
C LYS A 303 -16.94 9.09 21.09
N LEU A 304 -16.98 8.31 19.99
CA LEU A 304 -17.00 6.86 20.05
C LEU A 304 -15.68 6.28 20.56
N GLN A 305 -14.54 6.89 20.28
CA GLN A 305 -13.25 6.45 20.81
C GLN A 305 -13.17 6.56 22.35
N LYS A 306 -13.92 7.48 22.96
CA LYS A 306 -14.06 7.55 24.42
C LYS A 306 -14.92 6.41 24.98
N ILE A 307 -15.84 5.85 24.18
CA ILE A 307 -16.68 4.70 24.56
C ILE A 307 -15.95 3.38 24.30
N PHE A 308 -15.19 3.30 23.20
CA PHE A 308 -14.42 2.15 22.75
C PHE A 308 -12.92 2.49 22.73
N PRO A 309 -12.29 2.72 23.89
CA PRO A 309 -10.88 3.13 23.94
C PRO A 309 -9.98 2.02 23.44
N LEU A 310 -9.03 2.39 22.61
CA LEU A 310 -7.94 1.52 22.19
C LEU A 310 -6.71 1.89 23.00
N GLU A 311 -6.32 1.03 23.94
CA GLU A 311 -5.03 1.13 24.58
C GLU A 311 -3.96 0.73 23.56
N ILE A 312 -3.35 1.72 22.96
CA ILE A 312 -2.19 1.53 22.10
C ILE A 312 -0.99 1.62 23.03
N GLU A 313 -0.34 0.50 23.32
CA GLU A 313 1.06 0.56 23.68
C GLU A 313 1.80 1.11 22.46
N MET A 314 1.79 2.44 22.34
CA MET A 314 2.73 3.11 21.46
C MET A 314 4.09 2.81 22.10
N GLU A 315 4.75 1.74 21.66
CA GLU A 315 6.19 1.74 21.68
C GLU A 315 6.53 3.11 21.13
N GLU A 316 7.01 4.01 22.00
CA GLU A 316 7.55 5.29 21.53
C GLU A 316 8.35 4.91 20.31
N ALA A 317 7.89 5.36 19.14
CA ALA A 317 8.61 5.05 17.92
C ALA A 317 10.00 5.54 18.23
N GLU A 318 10.87 4.63 18.64
CA GLU A 318 12.24 4.94 19.02
C GLU A 318 12.87 5.57 17.79
N CYS A 319 12.61 6.85 17.62
CA CYS A 319 13.43 7.72 16.79
C CYS A 319 14.83 7.85 17.37
N VAL A 320 15.11 7.05 18.38
CA VAL A 320 16.41 6.98 19.00
C VAL A 320 17.20 5.95 18.19
N ASP A 321 18.05 6.46 17.31
CA ASP A 321 19.01 5.59 16.64
C ASP A 321 19.85 4.93 17.73
N HIS A 322 19.95 3.61 17.71
CA HIS A 322 20.78 2.87 18.65
C HIS A 322 22.21 2.79 18.13
N CYS A 323 23.14 2.96 19.02
CA CYS A 323 24.56 2.86 18.70
C CYS A 323 24.89 1.48 18.10
N PRO A 324 25.51 1.41 16.93
CA PRO A 324 25.86 0.13 16.31
C PRO A 324 26.93 -0.65 17.06
N ILE A 325 27.59 -0.03 18.06
CA ILE A 325 28.66 -0.64 18.84
C ILE A 325 28.15 -1.13 20.20
N CYS A 326 27.47 -0.27 20.97
CA CYS A 326 27.07 -0.59 22.35
C CYS A 326 25.56 -0.59 22.58
N HIS A 327 24.76 -0.41 21.55
CA HIS A 327 23.29 -0.40 21.54
C HIS A 327 22.62 0.63 22.49
N ALA A 328 23.40 1.59 23.05
CA ALA A 328 22.83 2.68 23.81
C ALA A 328 22.15 3.71 22.92
N ALA A 329 21.30 4.55 23.50
CA ALA A 329 20.63 5.65 22.80
C ALA A 329 21.62 6.62 22.16
N MET A 330 21.23 7.20 21.02
CA MET A 330 22.02 8.22 20.35
C MET A 330 21.27 9.55 20.33
N GLU A 331 21.96 10.64 20.57
CA GLU A 331 21.42 12.00 20.55
C GLU A 331 21.75 12.72 19.26
N ILE A 332 20.83 13.56 18.77
CA ILE A 332 21.04 14.35 17.56
C ILE A 332 21.95 15.55 17.89
N ILE A 333 23.12 15.58 17.26
CA ILE A 333 24.06 16.70 17.40
C ILE A 333 24.01 17.67 16.23
N MET A 334 23.51 17.25 15.06
CA MET A 334 23.36 18.12 13.89
C MET A 334 22.27 17.58 12.96
N THR A 335 21.51 18.48 12.36
CA THR A 335 20.53 18.16 11.30
C THR A 335 21.14 18.47 9.93
N LEU A 336 21.02 17.52 9.00
CA LEU A 336 21.42 17.68 7.61
C LEU A 336 20.21 18.07 6.78
N GLU A 337 20.27 19.22 6.13
CA GLU A 337 19.19 19.67 5.25
C GLU A 337 19.03 18.75 4.04
N ARG A 338 17.78 18.63 3.59
CA ARG A 338 17.46 17.98 2.33
C ARG A 338 18.09 18.75 1.18
N MET A 339 18.86 18.09 0.33
CA MET A 339 19.39 18.71 -0.87
C MET A 339 18.22 19.23 -1.72
N LYS A 340 18.06 20.56 -1.79
CA LYS A 340 17.15 21.21 -2.74
C LYS A 340 17.62 20.79 -4.12
N LYS A 341 16.67 20.41 -5.00
CA LYS A 341 16.99 20.05 -6.39
C LYS A 341 17.98 21.03 -6.96
N PHE A 342 19.18 20.61 -7.23
CA PHE A 342 20.03 21.29 -8.19
C PHE A 342 19.42 21.06 -9.59
N LEU A 343 18.54 21.94 -9.99
CA LEU A 343 18.23 22.18 -11.39
C LEU A 343 19.51 22.78 -11.98
N HIS A 344 20.13 22.05 -12.89
CA HIS A 344 21.30 22.43 -13.67
C HIS A 344 22.63 22.57 -12.91
N MET A 345 23.30 21.46 -12.63
CA MET A 345 24.74 21.47 -12.88
C MET A 345 24.98 20.98 -14.31
N LYS A 346 25.20 21.92 -15.24
CA LYS A 346 25.93 21.65 -16.46
C LYS A 346 27.30 21.15 -16.00
N TYR A 347 27.62 19.90 -16.26
CA TYR A 347 28.98 19.43 -16.20
C TYR A 347 29.72 20.13 -17.34
N CYS A 348 30.40 21.23 -17.05
CA CYS A 348 31.52 21.67 -17.87
C CYS A 348 32.64 20.65 -17.64
N VAL A 349 32.78 19.70 -18.53
CA VAL A 349 34.01 18.96 -18.72
C VAL A 349 34.99 19.95 -19.36
N ARG A 350 36.06 20.29 -18.66
CA ARG A 350 37.33 20.68 -19.24
C ARG A 350 38.26 19.50 -19.15
#